data_24c7057c3f80cc29b85c07199c8b6159
#
_entry.id   24c7057c3f80cc29b85c07199c8b6159
#
_cell.length_a   1.000
_cell.length_b   1.000
_cell.length_c   1.000
_cell.angle_alpha   90.00
_cell.angle_beta   90.00
_cell.angle_gamma   90.00
#
_symmetry.space_group_name_H-M   'P 1'
#
loop_
_entity.id
_entity.type
_entity.pdbx_description
1 polymer ?
#
loop_
_entity_poly.entity_id
_entity_poly.type
_entity_poly.pdbx_seq_one_letter_code
_entity_poly.pdbx_strand_id
1 'polypeptide(L)' 'MKKVIITGGNSGIGYQAAKQLAEKGWSVTLFCRRKEAAEQACEKIRQQTGNPHVDYILVDLSEMKSVRKAVEQYIQKEET' A
#
# COMPACT_ATOMS: atom_id res chain seq x y z
N MET A 1 -12.12 10.78 3.45
CA MET A 1 -11.47 9.82 2.53
C MET A 1 -11.35 8.45 3.19
N LYS A 2 -11.77 7.42 2.51
CA LYS A 2 -11.63 6.07 3.02
C LYS A 2 -10.20 5.57 2.83
N LYS A 3 -9.72 4.79 3.79
CA LYS A 3 -8.34 4.31 3.82
C LYS A 3 -8.32 2.78 3.91
N VAL A 4 -7.36 2.17 3.24
CA VAL A 4 -7.21 0.72 3.23
C VAL A 4 -5.74 0.33 3.22
N ILE A 5 -5.44 -0.77 3.89
CA ILE A 5 -4.12 -1.41 3.84
C ILE A 5 -4.27 -2.74 3.12
N ILE A 6 -3.43 -2.98 2.13
CA ILE A 6 -3.46 -4.23 1.38
C ILE A 6 -2.11 -4.92 1.49
N THR A 7 -2.09 -6.12 2.03
CA THR A 7 -0.88 -6.93 2.09
C THR A 7 -0.68 -7.66 0.77
N GLY A 8 0.57 -7.74 0.30
CA GLY A 8 0.87 -8.39 -0.96
C GLY A 8 0.32 -7.66 -2.17
N GLY A 9 0.12 -6.35 -2.08
CA GLY A 9 -0.50 -5.54 -3.14
C GLY A 9 0.34 -5.37 -4.40
N ASN A 10 1.55 -5.91 -4.42
CA ASN A 10 2.44 -5.79 -5.57
C ASN A 10 2.22 -6.88 -6.63
N SER A 11 1.31 -7.82 -6.40
CA SER A 11 1.06 -8.90 -7.37
C SER A 11 -0.34 -9.47 -7.23
N GLY A 12 -0.84 -10.05 -8.34
CA GLY A 12 -2.05 -10.85 -8.38
C GLY A 12 -3.30 -10.15 -7.87
N ILE A 13 -4.01 -10.84 -7.01
CA ILE A 13 -5.30 -10.38 -6.47
C ILE A 13 -5.15 -9.10 -5.66
N GLY A 14 -4.07 -8.98 -4.89
CA GLY A 14 -3.81 -7.78 -4.10
C GLY A 14 -3.65 -6.54 -4.96
N TYR A 15 -2.94 -6.66 -6.07
CA TYR A 15 -2.77 -5.56 -7.02
C TYR A 15 -4.11 -5.12 -7.61
N GLN A 16 -4.94 -6.06 -8.03
CA GLN A 16 -6.25 -5.76 -8.59
C GLN A 16 -7.16 -5.07 -7.58
N ALA A 17 -7.17 -5.56 -6.35
CA ALA A 17 -7.96 -4.93 -5.28
C ALA A 17 -7.49 -3.51 -5.02
N ALA A 18 -6.17 -3.29 -4.94
CA ALA A 18 -5.61 -1.96 -4.72
C ALA A 18 -6.01 -1.00 -5.84
N LYS A 19 -5.91 -1.45 -7.08
CA LYS A 19 -6.28 -0.65 -8.24
C LYS A 19 -7.75 -0.26 -8.21
N GLN A 20 -8.64 -1.21 -7.92
CA GLN A 20 -10.07 -0.94 -7.86
C GLN A 20 -10.42 0.08 -6.78
N LEU A 21 -9.82 -0.05 -5.61
CA LEU A 21 -10.07 0.89 -4.51
C LEU A 21 -9.50 2.26 -4.81
N ALA A 22 -8.33 2.33 -5.44
CA ALA A 22 -7.75 3.60 -5.85
C ALA A 22 -8.62 4.30 -6.90
N GLU A 23 -9.23 3.56 -7.80
CA GLU A 23 -10.18 4.11 -8.78
C GLU A 23 -11.38 4.76 -8.11
N LYS A 24 -11.76 4.25 -6.93
CA LYS A 24 -12.86 4.80 -6.14
C LYS A 24 -12.45 5.99 -5.28
N GLY A 25 -11.19 6.41 -5.35
CA GLY A 25 -10.69 7.54 -4.59
C GLY A 25 -10.23 7.22 -3.18
N TRP A 26 -10.04 5.95 -2.85
CA TRP A 26 -9.56 5.56 -1.52
C TRP A 26 -8.07 5.85 -1.39
N SER A 27 -7.63 6.13 -0.16
CA SER A 27 -6.21 6.16 0.17
C SER A 27 -5.73 4.74 0.39
N VAL A 28 -4.83 4.27 -0.47
CA VAL A 28 -4.38 2.87 -0.49
C VAL A 28 -2.94 2.80 -0.02
N THR A 29 -2.66 1.97 0.97
CA THR A 29 -1.30 1.70 1.43
C THR A 29 -1.00 0.22 1.23
N LEU A 30 0.05 -0.08 0.48
CA LEU A 30 0.48 -1.46 0.23
C LEU A 30 1.53 -1.87 1.25
N PHE A 31 1.29 -2.99 1.92
CA PHE A 31 2.29 -3.61 2.78
C PHE A 31 3.04 -4.62 1.95
N CYS A 32 4.28 -4.32 1.62
CA CYS A 32 5.09 -5.12 0.71
C CYS A 32 6.46 -5.41 1.30
N ARG A 33 7.04 -6.53 0.90
CA ARG A 33 8.35 -6.96 1.38
C ARG A 33 9.49 -6.33 0.59
N ARG A 34 9.29 -6.12 -0.71
CA ARG A 34 10.33 -5.64 -1.62
C ARG A 34 10.06 -4.22 -2.06
N LYS A 35 11.04 -3.35 -1.85
CA LYS A 35 10.90 -1.93 -2.17
C LYS A 35 10.64 -1.69 -3.65
N GLU A 36 11.43 -2.30 -4.52
CA GLU A 36 11.31 -2.06 -5.97
C GLU A 36 9.95 -2.49 -6.51
N ALA A 37 9.48 -3.66 -6.10
CA ALA A 37 8.18 -4.15 -6.53
C ALA A 37 7.06 -3.27 -5.99
N ALA A 38 7.18 -2.80 -4.75
CA ALA A 38 6.20 -1.91 -4.15
C ALA A 38 6.13 -0.57 -4.87
N GLU A 39 7.29 0.01 -5.17
CA GLU A 39 7.34 1.29 -5.91
C GLU A 39 6.71 1.17 -7.29
N GLN A 40 7.01 0.10 -8.02
CA GLN A 40 6.46 -0.13 -9.33
C GLN A 40 4.94 -0.31 -9.29
N ALA A 41 4.45 -1.07 -8.32
CA ALA A 41 3.01 -1.29 -8.16
C ALA A 41 2.29 0.02 -7.86
N CYS A 42 2.80 0.82 -6.92
CA CYS A 42 2.21 2.10 -6.57
C CYS A 42 2.20 3.05 -7.76
N GLU A 43 3.31 3.13 -8.48
CA GLU A 43 3.40 4.02 -9.63
C GLU A 43 2.41 3.64 -10.72
N LYS A 44 2.29 2.34 -11.04
CA LYS A 44 1.33 1.86 -12.00
C LYS A 44 -0.10 2.20 -11.60
N ILE A 45 -0.44 1.97 -10.35
CA ILE A 45 -1.79 2.26 -9.86
C ILE A 45 -2.08 3.75 -9.95
N ARG A 46 -1.13 4.59 -9.55
CA ARG A 46 -1.31 6.05 -9.65
C ARG A 46 -1.54 6.47 -11.09
N GLN A 47 -0.76 5.94 -12.03
CA GLN A 47 -0.89 6.27 -13.44
C GLN A 47 -2.21 5.79 -14.03
N GLN A 48 -2.63 4.58 -13.68
CA GLN A 48 -3.84 3.99 -14.24
C GLN A 48 -5.11 4.59 -13.65
N THR A 49 -5.08 5.00 -12.41
CA THR A 49 -6.27 5.51 -11.71
C THR A 49 -6.30 7.02 -11.57
N GLY A 50 -5.18 7.68 -11.72
CA GLY A 50 -5.07 9.13 -11.48
C GLY A 50 -5.12 9.50 -10.01
N ASN A 51 -5.09 8.53 -9.11
CA ASN A 51 -5.18 8.76 -7.67
C ASN A 51 -3.78 8.88 -7.05
N PRO A 52 -3.38 10.07 -6.52
CA PRO A 52 -2.06 10.24 -5.92
C PRO A 52 -1.93 9.62 -4.53
N HIS A 53 -3.04 9.20 -3.92
CA HIS A 53 -3.04 8.66 -2.54
C HIS A 53 -2.81 7.15 -2.54
N VAL A 54 -1.76 6.71 -3.20
CA VAL A 54 -1.33 5.31 -3.25
C VAL A 54 0.12 5.25 -2.79
N ASP A 55 0.37 4.52 -1.73
CA ASP A 55 1.68 4.48 -1.08
C ASP A 55 2.02 3.07 -0.63
N TYR A 56 3.22 2.87 -0.14
CA TYR A 56 3.60 1.57 0.40
C TYR A 56 4.40 1.73 1.68
N ILE A 57 4.41 0.67 2.47
CA ILE A 57 5.28 0.53 3.64
C ILE A 57 5.94 -0.84 3.55
N LEU A 58 7.25 -0.89 3.73
CA LEU A 58 7.99 -2.15 3.70
C LEU A 58 7.75 -2.91 4.99
N VAL A 59 7.38 -4.18 4.86
CA VAL A 59 7.09 -5.02 6.01
C VAL A 59 7.36 -6.48 5.65
N ASP A 60 7.93 -7.22 6.60
CA ASP A 60 8.05 -8.66 6.51
C ASP A 60 7.03 -9.28 7.46
N LEU A 61 5.96 -9.84 6.90
CA LEU A 61 4.86 -10.39 7.70
C LEU A 61 5.27 -11.62 8.51
N SER A 62 6.42 -12.23 8.20
CA SER A 62 6.94 -13.35 8.99
C SER A 62 7.61 -12.90 10.28
N GLU A 63 7.85 -11.60 10.46
CA GLU A 63 8.49 -11.04 11.65
C GLU A 63 7.58 -10.07 12.38
N MET A 64 7.28 -10.37 13.64
CA MET A 64 6.40 -9.54 14.45
C MET A 64 6.92 -8.11 14.64
N LYS A 65 8.24 -7.96 14.79
CA LYS A 65 8.84 -6.63 14.92
C LYS A 65 8.64 -5.79 13.67
N SER A 66 8.75 -6.40 12.49
CA SER A 66 8.53 -5.72 11.23
C SER A 66 7.08 -5.26 11.10
N VAL A 67 6.14 -6.13 11.48
CA VAL A 67 4.72 -5.80 11.45
C VAL A 67 4.41 -4.62 12.37
N ARG A 68 4.95 -4.62 13.59
CA ARG A 68 4.74 -3.51 14.52
C ARG A 68 5.28 -2.20 13.98
N LYS A 69 6.48 -2.22 13.40
CA LYS A 69 7.07 -1.02 12.81
C LYS A 69 6.22 -0.50 11.66
N ALA A 70 5.72 -1.39 10.82
CA ALA A 70 4.88 -1.00 9.68
C ALA A 70 3.59 -0.34 10.15
N VAL A 71 2.95 -0.91 11.17
CA VAL A 71 1.73 -0.34 11.76
C VAL A 71 2.01 1.04 12.36
N GLU A 72 3.11 1.17 13.09
CA GLU A 72 3.49 2.47 13.68
C GLU A 72 3.74 3.51 12.60
N GLN A 73 4.44 3.15 11.52
CA GLN A 73 4.68 4.05 10.40
C GLN A 73 3.37 4.49 9.77
N TYR A 74 2.44 3.56 9.61
CA TYR A 74 1.14 3.87 9.04
C TYR A 74 0.37 4.86 9.91
N ILE A 75 0.35 4.63 11.21
CA ILE A 75 -0.34 5.51 12.16
C ILE A 75 0.27 6.92 12.14
N GLN A 76 1.60 7.03 12.18
CA GLN A 76 2.28 8.32 12.12
C GLN A 76 1.99 9.06 10.83
N LYS A 77 1.98 8.35 9.71
CA LYS A 77 1.66 8.93 8.41
C LYS A 77 0.24 9.50 8.40
N GLU A 78 -0.70 8.81 9.00
CA GLU A 78 -2.10 9.24 8.99
C GLU A 78 -2.38 10.38 9.98
N GLU A 79 -1.52 10.57 10.98
CA GLU A 79 -1.66 11.67 11.94
C GLU A 79 -1.13 13.01 11.40
N THR A 80 -0.34 12.97 10.36
CA THR A 80 0.17 14.18 9.72
C THR A 80 -0.63 14.51 8.48
#